data_41e849cf283edd7c518438186ba207e0
#
_entry.id   41e849cf283edd7c518438186ba207e0
#
_cell.length_a   1.000
_cell.length_b   1.000
_cell.length_c   1.000
_cell.angle_alpha   90.00
_cell.angle_beta   90.00
_cell.angle_gamma   90.00
#
_symmetry.space_group_name_H-M   'P 1'
#
loop_
_entity.id
_entity.type
_entity.pdbx_description
1 polymer ?
#
loop_
_entity_poly.entity_id
_entity_poly.type
_entity_poly.pdbx_seq_one_letter_code
_entity_poly.pdbx_strand_id
1 'polypeptide(L)'
;PLVVKIGKSRLTIGTKEEFLYRRLAIQASRKRIQIGATYAKSGKGKTRKLKALDKMSQVEKNYVHHRLHVYSRKLIDFCVNNKAGTLILMDQEEKIELAKEEDFVLRNWSYYKLMTKIKYKADKAGIELITA
;
A
#
# COMPACT_ATOMS: atom_id res chain seq x y z
N PRO A 1 6.39 2.22 -7.34
CA PRO A 1 5.35 2.19 -8.38
C PRO A 1 5.23 0.80 -9.01
N LEU A 2 4.03 0.49 -9.49
CA LEU A 2 3.81 -0.67 -10.34
C LEU A 2 4.01 -0.26 -11.80
N VAL A 3 4.79 -1.02 -12.52
CA VAL A 3 5.01 -0.80 -13.96
C VAL A 3 4.48 -2.00 -14.73
N VAL A 4 3.55 -1.76 -15.64
CA VAL A 4 2.91 -2.79 -16.46
C VAL A 4 3.23 -2.54 -17.91
N LYS A 5 3.60 -3.58 -18.64
CA LYS A 5 3.87 -3.51 -20.08
C LYS A 5 3.04 -4.56 -20.82
N ILE A 6 2.38 -4.12 -21.89
CA ILE A 6 1.68 -5.00 -22.83
C ILE A 6 2.09 -4.57 -24.24
N GLY A 7 2.94 -5.34 -24.90
CA GLY A 7 3.50 -4.95 -26.20
C GLY A 7 4.23 -3.61 -26.13
N LYS A 8 3.74 -2.61 -26.86
CA LYS A 8 4.29 -1.24 -26.84
C LYS A 8 3.62 -0.34 -25.77
N SER A 9 2.54 -0.80 -25.17
CA SER A 9 1.82 -0.05 -24.14
C SER A 9 2.48 -0.23 -22.78
N ARG A 10 2.59 0.89 -22.05
CA ARG A 10 3.17 0.89 -20.69
C ARG A 10 2.32 1.76 -19.77
N LEU A 11 2.06 1.26 -18.58
CA LEU A 11 1.37 2.00 -17.53
C LEU A 11 2.19 1.98 -16.25
N THR A 12 2.37 3.13 -15.64
CA THR A 12 2.96 3.26 -14.30
C THR A 12 1.87 3.60 -13.32
N ILE A 13 1.71 2.80 -12.27
CA ILE A 13 0.64 2.94 -11.28
C ILE A 13 1.25 3.34 -9.95
N GLY A 14 0.81 4.49 -9.43
CA GLY A 14 1.26 5.03 -8.16
C GLY A 14 2.69 5.54 -8.18
N THR A 15 3.07 6.24 -7.14
CA THR A 15 4.43 6.71 -6.93
C THR A 15 4.85 6.43 -5.50
N LYS A 16 6.15 6.33 -5.25
CA LYS A 16 6.71 6.21 -3.90
C LYS A 16 6.27 7.40 -3.04
N GLU A 17 6.29 8.59 -3.59
CA GLU A 17 5.89 9.83 -2.93
C GLU A 17 4.43 9.80 -2.49
N GLU A 18 3.54 9.42 -3.40
CA GLU A 18 2.11 9.35 -3.12
C GLU A 18 1.80 8.38 -1.96
N PHE A 19 2.41 7.20 -1.98
CA PHE A 19 2.10 6.15 -1.02
C PHE A 19 2.85 6.33 0.30
N LEU A 20 4.17 6.50 0.25
CA LEU A 20 5.01 6.53 1.44
C LEU A 20 4.94 7.86 2.18
N TYR A 21 4.92 8.98 1.48
CA TYR A 21 4.88 10.29 2.14
C TYR A 21 3.55 10.53 2.84
N ARG A 22 2.45 10.05 2.28
CA ARG A 22 1.16 10.11 2.97
C ARG A 22 1.17 9.28 4.26
N ARG A 23 1.72 8.09 4.21
CA ARG A 23 1.90 7.25 5.39
C ARG A 23 2.79 7.90 6.44
N LEU A 24 3.89 8.53 6.01
CA LEU A 24 4.76 9.30 6.89
C LEU A 24 4.03 10.43 7.60
N ALA A 25 3.21 11.18 6.86
CA ALA A 25 2.42 12.27 7.44
C ALA A 25 1.44 11.75 8.50
N ILE A 26 0.78 10.63 8.24
CA ILE A 26 -0.12 9.98 9.21
C ILE A 26 0.65 9.51 10.44
N GLN A 27 1.80 8.87 10.25
CA GLN A 27 2.65 8.41 11.35
C GLN A 27 3.18 9.55 12.19
N ALA A 28 3.58 10.68 11.57
CA ALA A 28 4.03 11.86 12.28
C ALA A 28 2.93 12.47 13.14
N SER A 29 1.70 12.52 12.63
CA SER A 29 0.53 12.99 13.38
C SER A 29 0.24 12.07 14.56
N ARG A 30 0.29 10.76 14.36
CA ARG A 30 0.09 9.76 15.42
C ARG A 30 1.16 9.89 16.51
N LYS A 31 2.42 10.08 16.13
CA LYS A 31 3.53 10.26 17.07
C LYS A 31 3.34 11.50 17.93
N ARG A 32 2.90 12.62 17.34
CA ARG A 32 2.60 13.84 18.09
C ARG A 32 1.49 13.63 19.13
N ILE A 33 0.43 12.95 18.76
CA ILE A 33 -0.68 12.61 19.69
C ILE A 33 -0.17 11.69 20.80
N GLN A 34 0.67 10.71 20.47
CA GLN A 34 1.24 9.76 21.42
C GLN A 34 2.11 10.48 22.46
N ILE A 35 2.97 11.41 22.05
CA ILE A 35 3.78 12.24 22.95
C ILE A 35 2.88 13.06 23.86
N GLY A 36 1.84 13.71 23.32
CA GLY A 36 0.89 14.47 24.10
C GLY A 36 0.16 13.61 25.13
N ALA A 37 -0.20 12.36 24.79
CA ALA A 37 -0.83 11.42 25.71
C ALA A 37 0.10 11.01 26.86
N THR A 38 1.41 10.90 26.59
CA THR A 38 2.41 10.58 27.62
C THR A 38 2.53 11.69 28.67
N TYR A 39 2.39 12.95 28.27
CA TYR A 39 2.45 14.09 29.18
C TYR A 39 1.11 14.36 29.92
N ALA A 40 0.01 13.77 29.49
CA ALA A 40 -1.26 13.89 30.18
C ALA A 40 -1.24 13.02 31.46
N LYS A 41 -1.37 13.66 32.63
CA LYS A 41 -1.23 12.98 33.93
C LYS A 41 -2.35 11.97 34.20
N SER A 42 -3.60 12.32 33.90
CA SER A 42 -4.76 11.43 34.07
C SER A 42 -6.04 12.14 33.59
N GLY A 43 -7.16 11.41 33.58
CA GLY A 43 -8.49 11.97 33.37
C GLY A 43 -8.90 12.07 31.90
N LYS A 44 -9.85 12.96 31.63
CA LYS A 44 -10.50 13.10 30.31
C LYS A 44 -9.55 13.46 29.17
N GLY A 45 -8.50 14.23 29.44
CA GLY A 45 -7.50 14.62 28.43
C GLY A 45 -6.72 13.41 27.88
N LYS A 46 -6.28 12.52 28.77
CA LYS A 46 -5.58 11.28 28.39
C LYS A 46 -6.49 10.35 27.59
N THR A 47 -7.73 10.17 28.03
CA THR A 47 -8.73 9.35 27.34
C THR A 47 -9.00 9.84 25.91
N ARG A 48 -9.17 11.15 25.73
CA ARG A 48 -9.36 11.77 24.41
C ARG A 48 -8.17 11.54 23.48
N LYS A 49 -6.95 11.65 23.99
CA LYS A 49 -5.72 11.43 23.20
C LYS A 49 -5.57 9.97 22.81
N LEU A 50 -5.90 9.02 23.69
CA LEU A 50 -5.90 7.60 23.38
C LEU A 50 -6.93 7.24 22.30
N LYS A 51 -8.13 7.82 22.36
CA LYS A 51 -9.14 7.66 21.30
C LYS A 51 -8.66 8.23 19.97
N ALA A 52 -7.98 9.39 19.99
CA ALA A 52 -7.41 9.99 18.79
C ALA A 52 -6.32 9.09 18.17
N LEU A 53 -5.50 8.44 18.99
CA LEU A 53 -4.51 7.46 18.52
C LEU A 53 -5.17 6.28 17.81
N ASP A 54 -6.25 5.73 18.36
CA ASP A 54 -7.00 4.64 17.72
C ASP A 54 -7.57 5.08 16.38
N LYS A 55 -8.14 6.28 16.29
CA LYS A 55 -8.63 6.84 15.03
C LYS A 55 -7.52 6.99 14.00
N MET A 56 -6.36 7.50 14.39
CA MET A 56 -5.21 7.68 13.46
C MET A 56 -4.67 6.34 12.97
N SER A 57 -4.62 5.32 13.81
CA SER A 57 -4.27 3.96 13.42
C SER A 57 -5.23 3.43 12.36
N GLN A 58 -6.53 3.64 12.54
CA GLN A 58 -7.55 3.22 11.59
C GLN A 58 -7.47 4.01 10.28
N VAL A 59 -7.19 5.30 10.34
CA VAL A 59 -6.97 6.15 9.15
C VAL A 59 -5.81 5.60 8.30
N GLU A 60 -4.70 5.23 8.94
CA GLU A 60 -3.56 4.65 8.22
C GLU A 60 -3.94 3.33 7.55
N LYS A 61 -4.57 2.41 8.28
CA LYS A 61 -5.03 1.13 7.72
C LYS A 61 -5.98 1.32 6.55
N ASN A 62 -6.95 2.21 6.70
CA ASN A 62 -7.93 2.51 5.66
C ASN A 62 -7.28 3.13 4.43
N TYR A 63 -6.32 4.03 4.61
CA TYR A 63 -5.57 4.64 3.51
C TYR A 63 -4.79 3.59 2.72
N VAL A 64 -4.01 2.76 3.40
CA VAL A 64 -3.23 1.69 2.75
C VAL A 64 -4.15 0.73 2.00
N HIS A 65 -5.19 0.26 2.66
CA HIS A 65 -6.16 -0.66 2.07
C HIS A 65 -6.82 -0.07 0.81
N HIS A 66 -7.26 1.18 0.89
CA HIS A 66 -7.86 1.88 -0.24
C HIS A 66 -6.89 2.03 -1.41
N ARG A 67 -5.64 2.47 -1.15
CA ARG A 67 -4.64 2.65 -2.21
C ARG A 67 -4.26 1.33 -2.88
N LEU A 68 -4.15 0.25 -2.13
CA LEU A 68 -3.88 -1.07 -2.69
C LEU A 68 -5.04 -1.56 -3.57
N HIS A 69 -6.28 -1.28 -3.18
CA HIS A 69 -7.44 -1.55 -4.04
C HIS A 69 -7.40 -0.73 -5.32
N VAL A 70 -7.10 0.55 -5.24
CA VAL A 70 -6.99 1.42 -6.41
C VAL A 70 -5.89 0.93 -7.36
N TYR A 71 -4.72 0.61 -6.83
CA TYR A 71 -3.59 0.16 -7.65
C TYR A 71 -3.88 -1.19 -8.34
N SER A 72 -4.40 -2.15 -7.60
CA SER A 72 -4.75 -3.46 -8.15
C SER A 72 -5.85 -3.34 -9.20
N ARG A 73 -6.85 -2.47 -8.98
CA ARG A 73 -7.91 -2.22 -9.94
C ARG A 73 -7.40 -1.60 -11.23
N LYS A 74 -6.55 -0.59 -11.14
CA LYS A 74 -5.94 0.04 -12.31
C LYS A 74 -5.13 -0.97 -13.13
N LEU A 75 -4.38 -1.85 -12.46
CA LEU A 75 -3.62 -2.90 -13.12
C LEU A 75 -4.53 -3.85 -13.90
N ILE A 76 -5.57 -4.37 -13.28
CA ILE A 76 -6.49 -5.31 -13.92
C ILE A 76 -7.31 -4.64 -15.04
N ASP A 77 -7.77 -3.42 -14.83
CA ASP A 77 -8.47 -2.66 -15.87
C ASP A 77 -7.58 -2.42 -17.09
N PHE A 78 -6.31 -2.13 -16.88
CA PHE A 78 -5.33 -2.01 -17.97
C PHE A 78 -5.18 -3.34 -18.74
N CYS A 79 -5.08 -4.44 -18.03
CA CYS A 79 -5.02 -5.77 -18.65
C CYS A 79 -6.29 -6.07 -19.46
N VAL A 80 -7.46 -5.80 -18.91
CA VAL A 80 -8.75 -6.01 -19.59
C VAL A 80 -8.86 -5.13 -20.83
N ASN A 81 -8.52 -3.85 -20.73
CA ASN A 81 -8.61 -2.90 -21.84
C ASN A 81 -7.64 -3.26 -22.99
N ASN A 82 -6.53 -3.89 -22.68
CA ASN A 82 -5.57 -4.36 -23.69
C ASN A 82 -5.79 -5.83 -24.09
N LYS A 83 -6.89 -6.43 -23.66
CA LYS A 83 -7.27 -7.83 -23.98
C LYS A 83 -6.22 -8.85 -23.57
N ALA A 84 -5.52 -8.60 -22.46
CA ALA A 84 -4.54 -9.53 -21.91
C ALA A 84 -5.24 -10.69 -21.21
N GLY A 85 -4.93 -11.90 -21.60
CA GLY A 85 -5.44 -13.12 -20.94
C GLY A 85 -4.55 -13.65 -19.83
N THR A 86 -3.30 -13.21 -19.80
CA THR A 86 -2.29 -13.66 -18.83
C THR A 86 -1.51 -12.48 -18.28
N LEU A 87 -1.29 -12.47 -16.98
CA LEU A 87 -0.46 -11.49 -16.29
C LEU A 87 0.74 -12.22 -15.68
N ILE A 88 1.93 -11.79 -16.05
CA ILE A 88 3.17 -12.34 -15.53
C ILE A 88 3.75 -11.38 -14.49
N LEU A 89 3.88 -11.85 -13.26
CA LEU A 89 4.53 -11.11 -12.20
C LEU A 89 6.01 -11.46 -12.17
N MET A 90 6.84 -10.46 -12.38
CA MET A 90 8.29 -10.62 -12.33
C MET A 90 8.75 -10.79 -10.89
N ASP A 91 9.81 -11.58 -10.73
CA ASP A 91 10.46 -11.77 -9.44
C ASP A 91 10.86 -10.43 -8.81
N GLN A 92 10.57 -10.30 -7.53
CA GLN A 92 10.81 -9.07 -6.77
C GLN A 92 11.93 -9.24 -5.71
N GLU A 93 12.72 -10.30 -5.78
CA GLU A 93 13.76 -10.58 -4.80
C GLU A 93 14.74 -9.43 -4.65
N GLU A 94 15.21 -8.87 -5.75
CA GLU A 94 16.11 -7.69 -5.72
C GLU A 94 15.47 -6.49 -5.01
N LYS A 95 14.19 -6.24 -5.27
CA LYS A 95 13.47 -5.13 -4.62
C LYS A 95 13.27 -5.37 -3.13
N ILE A 96 13.07 -6.62 -2.73
CA ILE A 96 12.96 -7.00 -1.33
C ILE A 96 14.29 -6.81 -0.64
N GLU A 97 15.41 -7.18 -1.26
CA GLU A 97 16.75 -6.96 -0.70
C GLU A 97 17.08 -5.47 -0.57
N LEU A 98 16.80 -4.67 -1.59
CA LEU A 98 16.95 -3.22 -1.53
C LEU A 98 16.09 -2.60 -0.43
N ALA A 99 14.86 -3.10 -0.23
CA ALA A 99 13.99 -2.67 0.83
C ALA A 99 14.51 -3.04 2.23
N LYS A 100 15.23 -4.14 2.35
CA LYS A 100 15.89 -4.53 3.62
C LYS A 100 17.01 -3.58 4.02
N GLU A 101 17.72 -3.01 3.06
CA GLU A 101 18.73 -1.98 3.30
C GLU A 101 18.11 -0.68 3.83
N GLU A 102 16.88 -0.38 3.40
CA GLU A 102 16.10 0.76 3.87
C GLU A 102 14.97 0.28 4.79
N ASP A 103 15.24 0.19 6.08
CA ASP A 103 14.28 -0.28 7.09
C ASP A 103 12.91 0.41 7.01
N PHE A 104 12.89 1.71 6.70
CA PHE A 104 11.66 2.47 6.49
C PHE A 104 10.83 1.91 5.32
N VAL A 105 11.45 1.62 4.19
CA VAL A 105 10.77 1.08 3.00
C VAL A 105 10.19 -0.30 3.31
N LEU A 106 10.96 -1.17 3.96
CA LEU A 106 10.52 -2.50 4.34
C LEU A 106 9.27 -2.45 5.24
N ARG A 107 9.28 -1.60 6.27
CA ARG A 107 8.15 -1.48 7.20
C ARG A 107 6.89 -0.94 6.55
N ASN A 108 7.02 -0.11 5.52
CA ASN A 108 5.88 0.55 4.89
C ASN A 108 5.47 -0.09 3.56
N TRP A 109 6.20 -1.09 3.07
CA TRP A 109 5.90 -1.76 1.83
C TRP A 109 4.87 -2.87 2.05
N SER A 110 3.74 -2.75 1.39
CA SER A 110 2.61 -3.68 1.52
C SER A 110 2.51 -4.63 0.32
N TYR A 111 3.64 -5.16 -0.11
CA TYR A 111 3.77 -6.01 -1.30
C TYR A 111 2.84 -7.22 -1.26
N TYR A 112 2.86 -7.99 -0.18
CA TYR A 112 2.04 -9.20 -0.07
C TYR A 112 0.54 -8.92 -0.10
N LYS A 113 0.11 -7.84 0.54
CA LYS A 113 -1.30 -7.42 0.51
C LYS A 113 -1.73 -6.98 -0.89
N LEU A 114 -0.85 -6.28 -1.60
CA LEU A 114 -1.08 -5.88 -2.99
C LEU A 114 -1.20 -7.12 -3.89
N MET A 115 -0.32 -8.09 -3.73
CA MET A 115 -0.32 -9.33 -4.51
C MET A 115 -1.61 -10.13 -4.31
N THR A 116 -2.08 -10.24 -3.07
CA THR A 116 -3.35 -10.90 -2.76
C THR A 116 -4.52 -10.25 -3.49
N LYS A 117 -4.56 -8.92 -3.53
CA LYS A 117 -5.61 -8.17 -4.23
C LYS A 117 -5.52 -8.33 -5.75
N ILE A 118 -4.32 -8.33 -6.31
CA ILE A 118 -4.11 -8.56 -7.74
C ILE A 118 -4.59 -9.95 -8.13
N LYS A 119 -4.21 -10.98 -7.38
CA LYS A 119 -4.61 -12.35 -7.61
C LYS A 119 -6.13 -12.51 -7.61
N TYR A 120 -6.79 -11.99 -6.59
CA TYR A 120 -8.24 -12.01 -6.46
C TYR A 120 -8.94 -11.35 -7.64
N LYS A 121 -8.49 -10.18 -8.04
CA LYS A 121 -9.10 -9.41 -9.14
C LYS A 121 -8.80 -10.02 -10.51
N ALA A 122 -7.62 -10.61 -10.69
CA ALA A 122 -7.27 -11.35 -11.90
C ALA A 122 -8.18 -12.57 -12.06
N ASP A 123 -8.41 -13.34 -11.01
CA ASP A 123 -9.33 -14.47 -11.02
C ASP A 123 -10.75 -14.04 -11.42
N LYS A 124 -11.24 -12.95 -10.86
CA LYS A 124 -12.56 -12.41 -11.21
C LYS A 124 -12.65 -11.95 -12.66
N ALA A 125 -11.60 -11.41 -13.21
CA ALA A 125 -11.55 -10.93 -14.59
C ALA A 125 -11.25 -12.04 -15.60
N GLY A 126 -10.99 -13.27 -15.15
CA GLY A 126 -10.62 -14.38 -16.01
C GLY A 126 -9.19 -14.29 -16.55
N ILE A 127 -8.31 -13.59 -15.85
CA ILE A 127 -6.91 -13.42 -16.22
C ILE A 127 -6.05 -14.44 -15.46
N GLU A 128 -5.25 -15.20 -16.19
CA GLU A 128 -4.29 -16.13 -15.60
C GLU A 128 -3.11 -15.37 -14.99
N LEU A 129 -2.78 -15.66 -13.74
CA LEU A 129 -1.65 -15.06 -13.04
C LEU A 129 -0.50 -16.05 -12.94
N ILE A 130 0.66 -15.67 -13.50
CA ILE A 130 1.89 -16.47 -13.47
C ILE A 130 2.95 -15.68 -12.74
N THR A 131 3.65 -16.33 -11.81
CA THR A 131 4.80 -15.73 -11.13
C THR A 131 6.09 -16.27 -11.75
N ALA A 132 6.89 -15.38 -12.26
CA ALA A 132 8.17 -15.73 -12.87
C ALA A 132 9.32 -15.63 -11.87
#